data_144eca45b32fbd6b4c23d0ae8893d57c
#
_entry.id   144eca45b32fbd6b4c23d0ae8893d57c
#
_cell.length_a   1.000
_cell.length_b   1.000
_cell.length_c   1.000
_cell.angle_alpha   90.00
_cell.angle_beta   90.00
_cell.angle_gamma   90.00
#
_symmetry.space_group_name_H-M   'P 1'
#
loop_
_entity.id
_entity.type
_entity.pdbx_description
1 polymer ?
#
loop_
_entity_poly.entity_id
_entity_poly.type
_entity_poly.pdbx_seq_one_letter_code
_entity_poly.pdbx_strand_id
1 'polypeptide(L)'
;MKRRLFFSCCCLLFLMAGCDQGKPKEIDVKLHNASGDEVGTAKVAQQTSGVKITIKAEGFTPGPHGIHVHEIGECKAPSFESSGNHFNPDNKKHGLLNPKGAENGDLPNVVADGSGKIKAEIDAPHIKLEEGKTTIHRKDGASIIITENADDGMTQPTGKSGGRIACGVIVKKASDLKKK
;
A
#
# COMPACT_ATOMS: atom_id res chain seq x y z
N MET A 1 77.41 22.01 10.07
CA MET A 1 76.40 21.59 9.06
C MET A 1 75.25 20.97 9.80
N LYS A 2 74.11 21.69 9.95
CA LYS A 2 72.90 21.21 10.66
C LYS A 2 71.84 20.78 9.63
N ARG A 3 71.54 19.47 9.53
CA ARG A 3 70.44 18.90 8.69
C ARG A 3 69.15 19.09 9.40
N ARG A 4 68.23 19.86 8.81
CA ARG A 4 66.83 19.98 9.27
C ARG A 4 66.02 18.86 8.61
N LEU A 5 65.46 17.96 9.43
CA LEU A 5 64.46 16.99 8.99
C LEU A 5 63.11 17.70 8.93
N PHE A 6 62.51 17.74 7.74
CA PHE A 6 61.12 18.14 7.56
C PHE A 6 60.24 16.89 7.76
N PHE A 7 59.46 16.87 8.84
CA PHE A 7 58.39 15.91 9.03
C PHE A 7 57.17 16.42 8.29
N SER A 8 56.85 15.77 7.15
CA SER A 8 55.61 16.03 6.40
C SER A 8 54.49 15.24 7.07
N CYS A 9 53.62 15.95 7.78
CA CYS A 9 52.42 15.39 8.40
C CYS A 9 51.34 15.31 7.31
N CYS A 10 51.17 14.11 6.74
CA CYS A 10 50.10 13.82 5.77
C CYS A 10 48.80 13.56 6.52
N CYS A 11 47.97 14.61 6.68
CA CYS A 11 46.62 14.46 7.22
C CYS A 11 45.72 13.73 6.19
N LEU A 12 45.51 12.42 6.40
CA LEU A 12 44.47 11.67 5.71
C LEU A 12 43.09 12.18 6.22
N LEU A 13 42.43 13.00 5.41
CA LEU A 13 41.01 13.30 5.57
C LEU A 13 40.19 12.04 5.21
N PHE A 14 39.75 11.30 6.22
CA PHE A 14 38.73 10.28 6.07
C PHE A 14 37.40 10.99 5.77
N LEU A 15 37.01 11.03 4.50
CA LEU A 15 35.66 11.36 4.11
C LEU A 15 34.72 10.23 4.58
N MET A 16 34.10 10.46 5.73
CA MET A 16 32.96 9.65 6.18
C MET A 16 31.81 9.91 5.21
N ALA A 17 31.69 9.07 4.18
CA ALA A 17 30.47 8.97 3.39
C ALA A 17 29.38 8.45 4.33
N GLY A 18 28.61 9.35 4.94
CA GLY A 18 27.39 9.02 5.66
C GLY A 18 26.44 8.40 4.66
N CYS A 19 26.19 7.09 4.79
CA CYS A 19 25.01 6.48 4.15
C CYS A 19 23.79 7.20 4.69
N ASP A 20 23.15 8.02 3.88
CA ASP A 20 21.81 8.52 4.14
C ASP A 20 20.89 7.30 4.13
N GLN A 21 20.67 6.72 5.29
CA GLN A 21 19.63 5.74 5.52
C GLN A 21 18.31 6.54 5.51
N GLY A 22 17.84 6.85 4.29
CA GLY A 22 16.58 7.53 4.08
C GLY A 22 15.49 6.86 4.94
N LYS A 23 14.71 7.67 5.65
CA LYS A 23 13.54 7.19 6.42
C LYS A 23 12.73 6.29 5.51
N PRO A 24 12.19 5.16 6.01
CA PRO A 24 11.32 4.31 5.23
C PRO A 24 10.21 5.18 4.63
N LYS A 25 9.97 5.06 3.33
CA LYS A 25 8.86 5.76 2.69
C LYS A 25 7.56 5.31 3.32
N GLU A 26 6.80 6.25 3.84
CA GLU A 26 5.48 6.00 4.42
C GLU A 26 4.45 6.88 3.71
N ILE A 27 3.24 6.36 3.56
CA ILE A 27 2.09 7.08 3.02
C ILE A 27 0.93 6.91 3.97
N ASP A 28 0.40 8.04 4.47
CA ASP A 28 -0.85 8.06 5.22
C ASP A 28 -2.04 8.17 4.25
N VAL A 29 -3.03 7.33 4.46
CA VAL A 29 -4.21 7.18 3.62
C VAL A 29 -5.46 7.39 4.46
N LYS A 30 -6.35 8.27 4.03
CA LYS A 30 -7.69 8.42 4.61
C LYS A 30 -8.64 7.46 3.91
N LEU A 31 -9.41 6.72 4.69
CA LEU A 31 -10.45 5.81 4.21
C LEU A 31 -11.81 6.50 4.30
N HIS A 32 -12.57 6.46 3.21
CA HIS A 32 -13.91 7.04 3.14
C HIS A 32 -14.93 5.97 2.75
N ASN A 33 -16.13 6.05 3.33
CA ASN A 33 -17.27 5.20 2.96
C ASN A 33 -17.98 5.70 1.71
N ALA A 34 -19.04 4.99 1.29
CA ALA A 34 -19.85 5.33 0.13
C ALA A 34 -20.60 6.67 0.25
N SER A 35 -20.80 7.20 1.46
CA SER A 35 -21.35 8.52 1.72
C SER A 35 -20.32 9.64 1.66
N GLY A 36 -19.01 9.29 1.59
CA GLY A 36 -17.89 10.24 1.60
C GLY A 36 -17.39 10.57 3.01
N ASP A 37 -17.92 9.95 4.06
CA ASP A 37 -17.46 10.15 5.43
C ASP A 37 -16.10 9.47 5.64
N GLU A 38 -15.20 10.11 6.37
CA GLU A 38 -13.95 9.50 6.81
C GLU A 38 -14.24 8.43 7.87
N VAL A 39 -13.95 7.16 7.55
CA VAL A 39 -14.19 6.00 8.43
C VAL A 39 -12.91 5.47 9.04
N GLY A 40 -11.77 6.06 8.73
CA GLY A 40 -10.50 5.65 9.31
C GLY A 40 -9.29 5.99 8.47
N THR A 41 -8.17 5.34 8.80
CA THR A 41 -6.89 5.56 8.15
C THR A 41 -6.20 4.23 7.84
N ALA A 42 -5.39 4.23 6.78
CA ALA A 42 -4.38 3.22 6.55
C ALA A 42 -3.01 3.90 6.43
N LYS A 43 -1.97 3.23 6.90
CA LYS A 43 -0.58 3.63 6.70
C LYS A 43 0.11 2.57 5.87
N VAL A 44 0.73 2.96 4.76
CA VAL A 44 1.50 2.08 3.88
C VAL A 44 2.96 2.42 4.03
N ALA A 45 3.75 1.51 4.57
CA ALA A 45 5.16 1.70 4.87
C ALA A 45 6.04 0.72 4.09
N GLN A 46 7.07 1.22 3.39
CA GLN A 46 8.05 0.38 2.71
C GLN A 46 8.82 -0.46 3.73
N GLN A 47 8.93 -1.75 3.45
CA GLN A 47 9.75 -2.71 4.20
C GLN A 47 10.88 -3.25 3.32
N THR A 48 11.80 -3.99 3.90
CA THR A 48 12.85 -4.70 3.13
C THR A 48 12.25 -5.63 2.07
N SER A 49 11.10 -6.25 2.37
CA SER A 49 10.34 -7.06 1.41
C SER A 49 8.90 -6.54 1.34
N GLY A 50 8.59 -5.82 0.28
CA GLY A 50 7.25 -5.30 0.05
C GLY A 50 6.88 -4.10 0.91
N VAL A 51 5.61 -4.01 1.30
CA VAL A 51 5.08 -2.97 2.18
C VAL A 51 4.32 -3.56 3.36
N LYS A 52 4.29 -2.84 4.48
CA LYS A 52 3.35 -3.10 5.59
C LYS A 52 2.20 -2.11 5.49
N ILE A 53 0.98 -2.61 5.63
CA ILE A 53 -0.25 -1.82 5.66
C ILE A 53 -0.85 -1.92 7.05
N THR A 54 -0.90 -0.80 7.77
CA THR A 54 -1.54 -0.71 9.09
C THR A 54 -2.88 0.00 8.94
N ILE A 55 -3.97 -0.61 9.41
CA ILE A 55 -5.34 -0.10 9.27
C ILE A 55 -5.94 0.17 10.63
N LYS A 56 -6.61 1.31 10.74
CA LYS A 56 -7.47 1.69 11.88
C LYS A 56 -8.73 2.32 11.29
N ALA A 57 -9.84 1.62 11.38
CA ALA A 57 -11.12 2.07 10.79
C ALA A 57 -12.29 1.63 11.66
N GLU A 58 -13.46 2.25 11.48
CA GLU A 58 -14.68 1.95 12.22
C GLU A 58 -15.93 2.15 11.35
N GLY A 59 -17.06 1.68 11.82
CA GLY A 59 -18.33 1.76 11.08
C GLY A 59 -18.58 0.57 10.15
N PHE A 60 -17.90 -0.55 10.36
CA PHE A 60 -18.05 -1.77 9.58
C PHE A 60 -19.00 -2.76 10.27
N THR A 61 -19.63 -3.62 9.49
CA THR A 61 -20.38 -4.77 10.04
C THR A 61 -19.39 -5.69 10.75
N PRO A 62 -19.68 -6.18 11.97
CA PRO A 62 -18.80 -7.14 12.63
C PRO A 62 -18.56 -8.40 11.79
N GLY A 63 -17.32 -8.83 11.69
CA GLY A 63 -16.91 -9.99 10.92
C GLY A 63 -15.78 -9.72 9.91
N PRO A 64 -15.47 -10.70 9.06
CA PRO A 64 -14.39 -10.59 8.09
C PRO A 64 -14.81 -9.79 6.85
N HIS A 65 -13.90 -8.97 6.36
CA HIS A 65 -14.02 -8.15 5.15
C HIS A 65 -12.82 -8.38 4.24
N GLY A 66 -13.07 -8.48 2.94
CA GLY A 66 -12.00 -8.47 1.94
C GLY A 66 -11.31 -7.11 1.91
N ILE A 67 -10.02 -7.13 1.61
CA ILE A 67 -9.24 -5.92 1.40
C ILE A 67 -8.26 -6.14 0.27
N HIS A 68 -8.16 -5.15 -0.63
CA HIS A 68 -7.33 -5.25 -1.83
C HIS A 68 -6.67 -3.91 -2.16
N VAL A 69 -5.50 -3.97 -2.78
CA VAL A 69 -4.93 -2.80 -3.46
C VAL A 69 -5.41 -2.81 -4.91
N HIS A 70 -5.92 -1.66 -5.36
CA HIS A 70 -6.45 -1.44 -6.70
C HIS A 70 -5.50 -0.60 -7.55
N GLU A 71 -5.62 -0.75 -8.88
CA GLU A 71 -4.66 -0.24 -9.86
C GLU A 71 -4.80 1.25 -10.20
N ILE A 72 -5.85 1.93 -9.70
CA ILE A 72 -6.11 3.35 -9.96
C ILE A 72 -6.25 4.11 -8.64
N GLY A 73 -5.54 5.25 -8.54
CA GLY A 73 -5.56 6.14 -7.38
C GLY A 73 -6.75 7.09 -7.39
N GLU A 74 -7.97 6.55 -7.44
CA GLU A 74 -9.22 7.30 -7.48
C GLU A 74 -10.32 6.58 -6.70
N CYS A 75 -11.05 7.31 -5.84
CA CYS A 75 -12.12 6.80 -4.99
C CYS A 75 -13.40 7.61 -5.19
N LYS A 76 -14.08 7.45 -6.32
CA LYS A 76 -15.38 8.11 -6.56
C LYS A 76 -16.50 7.33 -5.88
N ALA A 77 -17.11 7.94 -4.86
CA ALA A 77 -18.31 7.43 -4.22
C ALA A 77 -19.52 7.44 -5.20
N PRO A 78 -20.53 6.60 -5.01
CA PRO A 78 -20.66 5.63 -3.91
C PRO A 78 -20.02 4.26 -4.22
N SER A 79 -19.81 3.89 -5.49
CA SER A 79 -19.45 2.52 -5.88
C SER A 79 -17.95 2.25 -5.86
N PHE A 80 -17.11 3.30 -5.88
CA PHE A 80 -15.67 3.21 -5.96
C PHE A 80 -15.11 2.45 -7.18
N GLU A 81 -15.93 2.26 -8.22
CA GLU A 81 -15.49 1.60 -9.47
C GLU A 81 -14.34 2.34 -10.16
N SER A 82 -14.21 3.63 -9.90
CA SER A 82 -13.09 4.45 -10.39
C SER A 82 -11.71 3.97 -9.93
N SER A 83 -11.64 3.14 -8.89
CA SER A 83 -10.40 2.51 -8.43
C SER A 83 -9.87 1.41 -9.39
N GLY A 84 -10.67 1.00 -10.38
CA GLY A 84 -10.31 -0.04 -11.36
C GLY A 84 -10.37 -1.45 -10.78
N ASN A 85 -9.52 -2.32 -11.30
CA ASN A 85 -9.37 -3.71 -10.86
C ASN A 85 -8.33 -3.83 -9.74
N HIS A 86 -8.16 -5.04 -9.22
CA HIS A 86 -7.05 -5.34 -8.32
C HIS A 86 -5.71 -5.04 -8.99
N PHE A 87 -4.75 -4.57 -8.22
CA PHE A 87 -3.40 -4.30 -8.69
C PHE A 87 -2.71 -5.62 -9.07
N ASN A 88 -2.48 -5.84 -10.38
CA ASN A 88 -2.02 -7.14 -10.89
C ASN A 88 -1.02 -7.00 -12.05
N PRO A 89 0.15 -6.37 -11.84
CA PRO A 89 1.17 -6.24 -12.89
C PRO A 89 1.77 -7.58 -13.33
N ASP A 90 1.62 -8.65 -12.54
CA ASP A 90 2.10 -9.98 -12.86
C ASP A 90 1.09 -10.83 -13.64
N ASN A 91 -0.12 -10.30 -13.87
CA ASN A 91 -1.19 -10.95 -14.61
C ASN A 91 -1.52 -12.36 -14.09
N LYS A 92 -1.59 -12.50 -12.78
CA LYS A 92 -1.96 -13.73 -12.07
C LYS A 92 -3.48 -13.84 -11.94
N LYS A 93 -3.95 -14.98 -11.45
CA LYS A 93 -5.36 -15.15 -11.07
C LYS A 93 -5.59 -14.59 -9.69
N HIS A 94 -6.82 -14.11 -9.44
CA HIS A 94 -7.24 -13.67 -8.14
C HIS A 94 -7.22 -14.83 -7.12
N GLY A 95 -6.84 -14.47 -5.88
CA GLY A 95 -7.05 -15.26 -4.69
C GLY A 95 -5.79 -15.84 -4.06
N LEU A 96 -5.66 -15.63 -2.75
CA LEU A 96 -4.53 -16.09 -1.93
C LEU A 96 -4.43 -17.63 -1.85
N LEU A 97 -5.56 -18.32 -2.05
CA LEU A 97 -5.63 -19.79 -2.06
C LEU A 97 -5.58 -20.39 -3.48
N ASN A 98 -5.58 -19.54 -4.50
CA ASN A 98 -5.56 -20.00 -5.89
C ASN A 98 -4.15 -20.44 -6.31
N PRO A 99 -3.94 -21.68 -6.82
CA PRO A 99 -2.62 -22.16 -7.22
C PRO A 99 -2.01 -21.38 -8.41
N LYS A 100 -2.80 -20.57 -9.13
CA LYS A 100 -2.35 -19.67 -10.21
C LYS A 100 -2.37 -18.19 -9.77
N GLY A 101 -2.61 -17.93 -8.49
CA GLY A 101 -2.65 -16.62 -7.86
C GLY A 101 -1.37 -16.37 -7.06
N ALA A 102 -1.37 -15.42 -6.13
CA ALA A 102 -2.37 -14.37 -6.00
C ALA A 102 -2.05 -13.18 -6.91
N GLU A 103 -3.03 -12.32 -7.16
CA GLU A 103 -2.77 -10.98 -7.70
C GLU A 103 -1.89 -10.20 -6.73
N ASN A 104 -1.12 -9.22 -7.23
CA ASN A 104 -0.23 -8.47 -6.35
C ASN A 104 -1.00 -7.66 -5.28
N GLY A 105 -2.21 -7.24 -5.61
CA GLY A 105 -3.10 -6.49 -4.74
C GLY A 105 -3.96 -7.32 -3.79
N ASP A 106 -3.94 -8.66 -3.89
CA ASP A 106 -4.69 -9.52 -2.97
C ASP A 106 -4.05 -9.50 -1.58
N LEU A 107 -4.86 -9.28 -0.55
CA LEU A 107 -4.43 -9.20 0.83
C LEU A 107 -5.26 -10.14 1.71
N PRO A 108 -4.74 -10.58 2.86
CA PRO A 108 -5.55 -11.31 3.85
C PRO A 108 -6.75 -10.48 4.31
N ASN A 109 -7.92 -11.14 4.49
CA ASN A 109 -9.09 -10.48 5.03
C ASN A 109 -8.79 -9.78 6.36
N VAL A 110 -9.42 -8.63 6.58
CA VAL A 110 -9.44 -7.94 7.87
C VAL A 110 -10.70 -8.29 8.65
N VAL A 111 -10.65 -8.17 9.98
CA VAL A 111 -11.80 -8.49 10.83
C VAL A 111 -12.24 -7.24 11.58
N ALA A 112 -13.50 -6.88 11.41
CA ALA A 112 -14.17 -5.90 12.26
C ALA A 112 -14.62 -6.59 13.56
N ASP A 113 -14.30 -5.99 14.70
CA ASP A 113 -14.73 -6.48 16.01
C ASP A 113 -16.25 -6.28 16.23
N GLY A 114 -16.76 -6.73 17.38
CA GLY A 114 -18.19 -6.61 17.73
C GLY A 114 -18.69 -5.15 17.80
N SER A 115 -17.81 -4.16 17.83
CA SER A 115 -18.13 -2.73 17.76
C SER A 115 -17.96 -2.12 16.36
N GLY A 116 -17.64 -2.96 15.35
CA GLY A 116 -17.42 -2.52 13.97
C GLY A 116 -16.07 -1.85 13.74
N LYS A 117 -15.06 -2.11 14.58
CA LYS A 117 -13.73 -1.54 14.45
C LYS A 117 -12.75 -2.53 13.83
N ILE A 118 -11.97 -2.05 12.88
CA ILE A 118 -10.87 -2.78 12.25
C ILE A 118 -9.55 -2.22 12.79
N LYS A 119 -8.72 -3.10 13.35
CA LYS A 119 -7.31 -2.82 13.69
C LYS A 119 -6.48 -3.97 13.13
N ALA A 120 -5.71 -3.72 12.08
CA ALA A 120 -4.97 -4.75 11.38
C ALA A 120 -3.59 -4.25 10.95
N GLU A 121 -2.62 -5.17 10.93
CA GLU A 121 -1.33 -5.01 10.26
C GLU A 121 -1.18 -6.13 9.24
N ILE A 122 -0.88 -5.77 8.02
CA ILE A 122 -0.82 -6.68 6.87
C ILE A 122 0.53 -6.51 6.19
N ASP A 123 1.25 -7.58 6.01
CA ASP A 123 2.45 -7.61 5.16
C ASP A 123 2.01 -7.91 3.72
N ALA A 124 2.39 -7.03 2.79
CA ALA A 124 2.11 -7.13 1.36
C ALA A 124 3.43 -7.25 0.57
N PRO A 125 4.02 -8.45 0.48
CA PRO A 125 5.37 -8.64 -0.08
C PRO A 125 5.43 -8.42 -1.59
N HIS A 126 4.29 -8.42 -2.27
CA HIS A 126 4.20 -8.28 -3.72
C HIS A 126 3.94 -6.85 -4.19
N ILE A 127 3.95 -5.87 -3.28
CA ILE A 127 3.75 -4.44 -3.56
C ILE A 127 4.98 -3.67 -3.09
N LYS A 128 5.37 -2.60 -3.82
CA LYS A 128 6.48 -1.72 -3.45
C LYS A 128 6.08 -0.25 -3.58
N LEU A 129 6.67 0.60 -2.72
CA LEU A 129 6.68 2.06 -2.90
C LEU A 129 7.86 2.52 -3.75
N GLU A 130 8.92 1.73 -3.81
CA GLU A 130 10.12 1.97 -4.61
C GLU A 130 9.89 1.62 -6.08
N GLU A 131 10.77 2.07 -6.97
CA GLU A 131 10.70 1.77 -8.39
C GLU A 131 10.76 0.26 -8.67
N GLY A 132 10.08 -0.17 -9.73
CA GLY A 132 10.04 -1.56 -10.17
C GLY A 132 8.69 -1.97 -10.74
N LYS A 133 8.60 -3.20 -11.22
CA LYS A 133 7.39 -3.74 -11.86
C LYS A 133 6.15 -3.68 -10.95
N THR A 134 6.34 -3.95 -9.65
CA THR A 134 5.27 -4.03 -8.65
C THR A 134 5.12 -2.76 -7.82
N THR A 135 5.65 -1.64 -8.31
CA THR A 135 5.46 -0.34 -7.66
C THR A 135 4.03 0.15 -7.81
N ILE A 136 3.50 0.73 -6.74
CA ILE A 136 2.22 1.45 -6.76
C ILE A 136 2.38 2.94 -7.08
N HIS A 137 3.61 3.44 -7.16
CA HIS A 137 3.95 4.77 -7.67
C HIS A 137 3.88 4.82 -9.20
N ARG A 138 2.68 4.65 -9.75
CA ARG A 138 2.40 4.58 -11.18
C ARG A 138 1.63 5.82 -11.64
N LYS A 139 1.59 6.02 -12.97
CA LYS A 139 0.83 7.11 -13.61
C LYS A 139 -0.65 7.09 -13.20
N ASP A 140 -1.25 5.90 -13.09
CA ASP A 140 -2.65 5.73 -12.71
C ASP A 140 -2.86 5.72 -11.20
N GLY A 141 -1.78 5.73 -10.43
CA GLY A 141 -1.81 5.71 -8.97
C GLY A 141 -2.17 4.35 -8.41
N ALA A 142 -2.69 4.34 -7.19
CA ALA A 142 -3.21 3.16 -6.50
C ALA A 142 -4.17 3.57 -5.38
N SER A 143 -5.10 2.68 -5.06
CA SER A 143 -6.01 2.84 -3.92
C SER A 143 -6.14 1.54 -3.14
N ILE A 144 -6.67 1.64 -1.92
CA ILE A 144 -7.03 0.50 -1.07
C ILE A 144 -8.54 0.43 -0.99
N ILE A 145 -9.10 -0.76 -1.14
CA ILE A 145 -10.55 -1.02 -1.05
C ILE A 145 -10.80 -2.01 0.07
N ILE A 146 -11.85 -1.74 0.86
CA ILE A 146 -12.43 -2.71 1.79
C ILE A 146 -13.80 -3.10 1.25
N THR A 147 -14.11 -4.40 1.27
CA THR A 147 -15.34 -4.95 0.69
C THR A 147 -16.32 -5.42 1.75
N GLU A 148 -17.59 -5.57 1.34
CA GLU A 148 -18.71 -5.91 2.21
C GLU A 148 -18.54 -7.26 2.92
N ASN A 149 -18.05 -8.26 2.18
CA ASN A 149 -17.86 -9.63 2.67
C ASN A 149 -16.41 -10.01 2.66
N ALA A 150 -16.10 -11.13 3.30
CA ALA A 150 -14.79 -11.78 3.18
C ALA A 150 -14.52 -12.19 1.72
N ASP A 151 -13.27 -12.07 1.32
CA ASP A 151 -12.74 -12.71 0.13
C ASP A 151 -12.54 -14.21 0.40
N ASP A 152 -13.08 -15.09 -0.46
CA ASP A 152 -12.95 -16.55 -0.33
C ASP A 152 -11.57 -17.08 -0.80
N GLY A 153 -10.72 -16.21 -1.34
CA GLY A 153 -9.37 -16.50 -1.79
C GLY A 153 -9.29 -17.32 -3.08
N MET A 154 -10.38 -17.55 -3.78
CA MET A 154 -10.44 -18.49 -4.93
C MET A 154 -11.29 -18.01 -6.09
N THR A 155 -12.51 -17.50 -5.79
CA THR A 155 -13.52 -17.20 -6.83
C THR A 155 -13.10 -15.98 -7.66
N GLN A 156 -13.08 -16.14 -8.96
CA GLN A 156 -12.80 -15.04 -9.89
C GLN A 156 -14.03 -14.12 -10.05
N PRO A 157 -13.86 -12.83 -10.23
CA PRO A 157 -12.59 -12.08 -10.18
C PRO A 157 -12.20 -11.53 -8.80
N THR A 158 -13.05 -11.63 -7.77
CA THR A 158 -12.93 -10.87 -6.52
C THR A 158 -13.28 -11.66 -5.26
N GLY A 159 -13.21 -13.01 -5.30
CA GLY A 159 -13.43 -13.85 -4.12
C GLY A 159 -14.83 -13.75 -3.51
N LYS A 160 -15.85 -13.39 -4.30
CA LYS A 160 -17.23 -13.13 -3.82
C LYS A 160 -17.31 -12.10 -2.69
N SER A 161 -16.36 -11.18 -2.62
CA SER A 161 -16.23 -10.23 -1.51
C SER A 161 -17.32 -9.15 -1.46
N GLY A 162 -18.23 -9.12 -2.42
CA GLY A 162 -19.37 -8.20 -2.43
C GLY A 162 -19.02 -6.79 -2.89
N GLY A 163 -19.80 -5.81 -2.41
CA GLY A 163 -19.66 -4.40 -2.76
C GLY A 163 -18.42 -3.76 -2.14
N ARG A 164 -17.90 -2.71 -2.77
CA ARG A 164 -16.82 -1.87 -2.23
C ARG A 164 -17.44 -0.90 -1.23
N ILE A 165 -17.10 -1.01 0.05
CA ILE A 165 -17.72 -0.23 1.12
C ILE A 165 -16.84 0.88 1.69
N ALA A 166 -15.51 0.76 1.51
CA ALA A 166 -14.59 1.85 1.83
C ALA A 166 -13.43 1.90 0.84
N CYS A 167 -12.94 3.12 0.59
CA CYS A 167 -11.85 3.39 -0.34
C CYS A 167 -10.89 4.45 0.22
N GLY A 168 -9.60 4.26 -0.01
CA GLY A 168 -8.58 5.25 0.28
C GLY A 168 -7.53 5.34 -0.82
N VAL A 169 -7.22 6.55 -1.27
CA VAL A 169 -6.20 6.78 -2.30
C VAL A 169 -4.82 6.71 -1.68
N ILE A 170 -4.02 5.72 -2.08
CA ILE A 170 -2.61 5.57 -1.64
C ILE A 170 -1.73 6.53 -2.45
N VAL A 171 -1.81 6.45 -3.78
CA VAL A 171 -1.09 7.32 -4.71
C VAL A 171 -2.10 7.88 -5.70
N LYS A 172 -2.16 9.21 -5.81
CA LYS A 172 -3.08 9.88 -6.73
C LYS A 172 -2.70 9.62 -8.19
N LYS A 173 -3.71 9.55 -9.04
CA LYS A 173 -3.55 9.52 -10.48
C LYS A 173 -2.84 10.80 -10.96
N ALA A 174 -1.85 10.66 -11.85
CA ALA A 174 -1.03 11.79 -12.30
C ALA A 174 -1.84 12.91 -12.99
N SER A 175 -2.98 12.56 -13.63
CA SER A 175 -3.89 13.56 -14.22
C SER A 175 -4.51 14.50 -13.18
N ASP A 176 -4.69 14.04 -11.94
CA ASP A 176 -5.35 14.82 -10.88
C ASP A 176 -4.38 15.76 -10.17
N LEU A 177 -3.08 15.48 -10.28
CA LEU A 177 -2.02 16.37 -9.78
C LEU A 177 -1.82 17.61 -10.64
N LYS A 178 -2.28 17.59 -11.92
CA LYS A 178 -2.15 18.71 -12.89
C LYS A 178 -3.33 19.67 -12.87
N LYS A 179 -4.38 19.41 -12.09
CA LYS A 179 -5.62 20.22 -12.02
C LYS A 179 -5.63 21.24 -10.86
N LYS A 180 -4.47 21.53 -10.24
CA LYS A 180 -4.33 22.58 -9.21
C LYS A 180 -3.68 23.84 -9.77
#